data_e89a097da2003c137482033815668582
#
_entry.id   e89a097da2003c137482033815668582
#
_cell.length_a   1.000
_cell.length_b   1.000
_cell.length_c   1.000
_cell.angle_alpha   90.00
_cell.angle_beta   90.00
_cell.angle_gamma   90.00
#
_symmetry.space_group_name_H-M   'P 1'
#
loop_
_entity.id
_entity.type
_entity.pdbx_description
1 polymer ?
#
loop_
_entity_poly.entity_id
_entity_poly.type
_entity_poly.pdbx_seq_one_letter_code
_entity_poly.pdbx_strand_id
1 'polypeptide(L)'
;IRDRYEEILVDEYQDTNEAQDLLFRMLSREESNLFLVGDVKQSIYRFRQAMPEIFLHRRDRLPPYVRGNYPARITLGRNFRSRKGVTGMVNFLFRQLMSRQLGEMEYTQEEALVPAAPYPERQDPDCEIHLLDAGDKGDDSADVYEARYIAAHINRLLREGLTVQDGGKARPARRKDFCILLRGVKGRANTYVQELARCGVPAWAELSGGFFDTTEIRTMLSLLRILDNPLQDVPVLGVLFSPIYGFTPDEAAALRETQRHMPLYRCLTQAAKQGNQKCAAFLSQLSFLRRLSATLPAEALLRRIYEETGYPALIQAMDGAQQRAANLQLLLSYAAKYEAAGHQGLTGFIRFIDRLEEQQAQLSAASAVSESADVVRVMS
;
A
#
# COMPACT_ATOMS: atom_id res chain seq x y z
N ILE A 1 1.14 36.44 -0.26
CA ILE A 1 1.60 35.05 -0.14
C ILE A 1 2.95 34.88 -0.83
N ARG A 2 3.16 35.45 -2.03
CA ARG A 2 4.40 35.37 -2.83
C ARG A 2 5.67 35.75 -2.07
N ASP A 3 5.58 36.73 -1.18
CA ASP A 3 6.72 37.22 -0.39
C ASP A 3 7.00 36.42 0.87
N ARG A 4 6.18 35.37 1.11
CA ARG A 4 6.31 34.52 2.30
C ARG A 4 7.45 33.50 2.16
N TYR A 5 7.77 33.09 0.93
CA TYR A 5 8.76 32.05 0.65
C TYR A 5 9.96 32.66 -0.06
N GLU A 6 11.15 32.44 0.45
CA GLU A 6 12.39 32.85 -0.19
C GLU A 6 12.69 31.95 -1.40
N GLU A 7 12.51 30.65 -1.24
CA GLU A 7 12.68 29.64 -2.27
C GLU A 7 11.53 28.63 -2.24
N ILE A 8 11.16 28.10 -3.40
CA ILE A 8 10.18 27.04 -3.58
C ILE A 8 10.88 25.92 -4.32
N LEU A 9 11.06 24.78 -3.65
CA LEU A 9 11.72 23.60 -4.16
C LEU A 9 10.66 22.55 -4.46
N VAL A 10 10.61 22.05 -5.69
CA VAL A 10 9.68 21.01 -6.12
C VAL A 10 10.47 19.84 -6.66
N ASP A 11 10.30 18.69 -6.06
CA ASP A 11 10.87 17.42 -6.49
C ASP A 11 9.86 16.61 -7.31
N GLU A 12 10.33 15.64 -8.09
CA GLU A 12 9.50 14.79 -8.97
C GLU A 12 8.53 15.60 -9.86
N TYR A 13 9.04 16.71 -10.41
CA TYR A 13 8.19 17.66 -11.14
C TYR A 13 7.56 17.07 -12.41
N GLN A 14 8.10 15.97 -12.96
CA GLN A 14 7.49 15.23 -14.06
C GLN A 14 6.09 14.66 -13.72
N ASP A 15 5.76 14.53 -12.44
CA ASP A 15 4.47 14.01 -11.97
C ASP A 15 3.46 15.11 -11.66
N THR A 16 3.77 16.35 -12.03
CA THR A 16 2.94 17.55 -11.82
C THR A 16 1.84 17.64 -12.89
N ASN A 17 0.65 18.11 -12.49
CA ASN A 17 -0.43 18.49 -13.39
C ASN A 17 -0.55 20.01 -13.55
N GLU A 18 -1.41 20.48 -14.48
CA GLU A 18 -1.61 21.90 -14.76
C GLU A 18 -2.03 22.74 -13.52
N ALA A 19 -2.88 22.17 -12.67
CA ALA A 19 -3.35 22.88 -11.49
C ALA A 19 -2.21 23.07 -10.47
N GLN A 20 -1.36 22.07 -10.31
CA GLN A 20 -0.19 22.13 -9.44
C GLN A 20 0.87 23.08 -10.01
N ASP A 21 1.15 23.03 -11.32
CA ASP A 21 2.07 23.98 -11.98
C ASP A 21 1.57 25.41 -11.81
N LEU A 22 0.29 25.67 -12.04
CA LEU A 22 -0.32 26.97 -11.83
C LEU A 22 -0.14 27.44 -10.37
N LEU A 23 -0.37 26.54 -9.40
CA LEU A 23 -0.20 26.84 -7.97
C LEU A 23 1.25 27.24 -7.67
N PHE A 24 2.24 26.51 -8.15
CA PHE A 24 3.66 26.83 -7.94
C PHE A 24 4.02 28.19 -8.55
N ARG A 25 3.53 28.49 -9.76
CA ARG A 25 3.73 29.80 -10.39
C ARG A 25 3.08 30.94 -9.61
N MET A 26 1.87 30.72 -9.10
CA MET A 26 1.16 31.72 -8.32
C MET A 26 1.79 32.01 -6.95
N LEU A 27 2.39 30.98 -6.34
CA LEU A 27 3.09 31.10 -5.06
C LEU A 27 4.48 31.74 -5.22
N SER A 28 5.07 31.66 -6.40
CA SER A 28 6.40 32.17 -6.69
C SER A 28 6.40 33.68 -7.02
N ARG A 29 7.58 34.27 -6.95
CA ARG A 29 7.85 35.65 -7.38
C ARG A 29 8.22 35.66 -8.87
N GLU A 30 7.21 35.56 -9.75
CA GLU A 30 7.41 35.49 -11.21
C GLU A 30 8.39 34.38 -11.63
N GLU A 31 8.32 33.25 -10.96
CA GLU A 31 9.19 32.09 -11.14
C GLU A 31 10.68 32.31 -10.77
N SER A 32 11.07 33.47 -10.26
CA SER A 32 12.46 33.79 -9.92
C SER A 32 13.01 33.01 -8.72
N ASN A 33 12.14 32.47 -7.89
CA ASN A 33 12.48 31.68 -6.71
C ASN A 33 11.97 30.23 -6.78
N LEU A 34 11.74 29.70 -8.01
CA LEU A 34 11.39 28.30 -8.23
C LEU A 34 12.63 27.47 -8.56
N PHE A 35 12.80 26.34 -7.88
CA PHE A 35 13.76 25.32 -8.18
C PHE A 35 13.03 23.99 -8.39
N LEU A 36 13.04 23.50 -9.63
CA LEU A 36 12.28 22.32 -10.05
C LEU A 36 13.23 21.19 -10.40
N VAL A 37 13.01 20.02 -9.83
CA VAL A 37 13.80 18.82 -10.09
C VAL A 37 12.87 17.73 -10.62
N GLY A 38 13.32 16.97 -11.62
CA GLY A 38 12.55 15.87 -12.16
C GLY A 38 13.32 15.08 -13.22
N ASP A 39 12.77 13.96 -13.57
CA ASP A 39 13.27 13.08 -14.63
C ASP A 39 12.10 12.51 -15.45
N VAL A 40 11.90 13.00 -16.67
CA VAL A 40 10.78 12.58 -17.53
C VAL A 40 10.77 11.07 -17.77
N LYS A 41 11.97 10.43 -17.80
CA LYS A 41 12.08 8.97 -17.94
C LYS A 41 11.43 8.19 -16.79
N GLN A 42 11.18 8.84 -15.65
CA GLN A 42 10.57 8.27 -14.46
C GLN A 42 9.09 8.64 -14.33
N SER A 43 8.50 9.33 -15.29
CA SER A 43 7.07 9.66 -15.26
C SER A 43 6.21 8.42 -15.45
N ILE A 44 5.60 7.95 -14.36
CA ILE A 44 4.73 6.76 -14.32
C ILE A 44 3.34 7.06 -13.78
N TYR A 45 3.03 8.33 -13.46
CA TYR A 45 1.77 8.72 -12.81
C TYR A 45 0.75 9.39 -13.76
N ARG A 46 0.85 9.12 -15.07
CA ARG A 46 -0.12 9.66 -16.06
C ARG A 46 -1.56 9.28 -15.74
N PHE A 47 -1.79 8.09 -15.17
CA PHE A 47 -3.11 7.67 -14.70
C PHE A 47 -3.64 8.50 -13.51
N ARG A 48 -2.80 9.32 -12.87
CA ARG A 48 -3.14 10.33 -11.86
C ARG A 48 -3.15 11.74 -12.45
N GLN A 49 -3.27 11.87 -13.77
CA GLN A 49 -3.27 13.15 -14.49
C GLN A 49 -1.93 13.90 -14.44
N ALA A 50 -0.81 13.20 -14.16
CA ALA A 50 0.50 13.79 -14.34
C ALA A 50 0.72 14.15 -15.84
N MET A 51 1.32 15.30 -16.08
CA MET A 51 1.58 15.85 -17.41
C MET A 51 3.06 16.14 -17.59
N PRO A 52 3.87 15.14 -17.94
CA PRO A 52 5.32 15.31 -18.14
C PRO A 52 5.66 16.32 -19.23
N GLU A 53 4.71 16.60 -20.13
CA GLU A 53 4.84 17.64 -21.16
C GLU A 53 5.10 19.03 -20.56
N ILE A 54 4.58 19.32 -19.36
CA ILE A 54 4.84 20.59 -18.65
C ILE A 54 6.33 20.73 -18.34
N PHE A 55 6.93 19.63 -17.84
CA PHE A 55 8.35 19.61 -17.53
C PHE A 55 9.22 19.68 -18.81
N LEU A 56 8.87 18.90 -19.83
CA LEU A 56 9.56 18.93 -21.13
C LEU A 56 9.55 20.35 -21.73
N HIS A 57 8.40 21.03 -21.73
CA HIS A 57 8.27 22.37 -22.25
C HIS A 57 9.16 23.37 -21.49
N ARG A 58 9.24 23.27 -20.15
CA ARG A 58 10.17 24.10 -19.36
C ARG A 58 11.62 23.80 -19.68
N ARG A 59 11.99 22.52 -19.72
CA ARG A 59 13.34 22.06 -20.06
C ARG A 59 13.81 22.61 -21.41
N ASP A 60 12.96 22.55 -22.41
CA ASP A 60 13.30 22.95 -23.78
C ASP A 60 13.40 24.48 -23.97
N ARG A 61 12.67 25.23 -23.13
CA ARG A 61 12.75 26.70 -23.13
C ARG A 61 13.96 27.27 -22.41
N LEU A 62 14.47 26.56 -21.41
CA LEU A 62 15.53 27.09 -20.55
C LEU A 62 16.91 26.80 -21.16
N PRO A 63 17.79 27.83 -21.23
CA PRO A 63 19.16 27.62 -21.69
C PRO A 63 19.95 26.80 -20.69
N PRO A 64 21.02 26.11 -21.13
CA PRO A 64 21.97 25.49 -20.21
C PRO A 64 22.53 26.51 -19.22
N TYR A 65 22.77 26.07 -17.98
CA TYR A 65 23.32 26.94 -16.94
C TYR A 65 24.70 27.49 -17.30
N VAL A 66 24.78 28.80 -17.23
CA VAL A 66 26.07 29.55 -17.24
C VAL A 66 26.08 30.39 -15.97
N ARG A 67 27.19 30.40 -15.24
CA ARG A 67 27.31 31.09 -13.95
C ARG A 67 26.75 32.51 -13.97
N GLY A 68 25.77 32.78 -13.14
CA GLY A 68 25.14 34.08 -12.99
C GLY A 68 24.00 34.38 -13.98
N ASN A 69 23.71 33.46 -14.92
CA ASN A 69 22.59 33.61 -15.86
C ASN A 69 21.39 32.76 -15.40
N TYR A 70 20.28 33.38 -15.17
CA TYR A 70 19.01 32.78 -14.78
C TYR A 70 17.85 33.39 -15.57
N PRO A 71 16.77 32.65 -15.83
CA PRO A 71 16.57 31.23 -15.52
C PRO A 71 17.41 30.31 -16.40
N ALA A 72 17.77 29.13 -15.89
CA ALA A 72 18.62 28.16 -16.58
C ALA A 72 18.28 26.71 -16.21
N ARG A 73 18.71 25.75 -17.03
CA ARG A 73 18.61 24.30 -16.72
C ARG A 73 19.97 23.73 -16.37
N ILE A 74 19.96 22.78 -15.42
CA ILE A 74 21.13 21.96 -15.04
C ILE A 74 20.78 20.51 -15.33
N THR A 75 21.61 19.82 -16.13
CA THR A 75 21.42 18.41 -16.44
C THR A 75 22.29 17.55 -15.53
N LEU A 76 21.69 16.64 -14.78
CA LEU A 76 22.34 15.67 -13.90
C LEU A 76 22.43 14.31 -14.61
N GLY A 77 23.45 14.08 -15.43
CA GLY A 77 23.58 12.87 -16.24
C GLY A 77 24.28 11.70 -15.52
N ARG A 78 24.91 11.92 -14.36
CA ARG A 78 25.68 10.88 -13.66
C ARG A 78 24.83 10.10 -12.68
N ASN A 79 24.87 8.76 -12.77
CA ASN A 79 24.21 7.84 -11.84
C ASN A 79 25.23 7.29 -10.84
N PHE A 80 25.04 7.64 -9.54
CA PHE A 80 25.88 7.19 -8.43
C PHE A 80 25.23 6.06 -7.63
N ARG A 81 24.04 5.58 -8.02
CA ARG A 81 23.27 4.55 -7.31
C ARG A 81 23.54 3.16 -7.84
N SER A 82 23.56 2.99 -9.15
CA SER A 82 23.53 1.70 -9.82
C SER A 82 24.89 1.30 -10.39
N ARG A 83 25.12 -0.02 -10.50
CA ARG A 83 26.27 -0.58 -11.19
C ARG A 83 26.23 -0.29 -12.69
N LYS A 84 27.38 -0.36 -13.33
CA LYS A 84 27.56 -0.10 -14.78
C LYS A 84 26.70 -1.02 -15.64
N GLY A 85 26.58 -2.31 -15.30
CA GLY A 85 25.76 -3.25 -16.07
C GLY A 85 24.27 -2.92 -15.96
N VAL A 86 23.78 -2.49 -14.78
CA VAL A 86 22.38 -2.07 -14.58
C VAL A 86 22.06 -0.83 -15.43
N THR A 87 22.89 0.22 -15.37
CA THR A 87 22.69 1.42 -16.19
C THR A 87 22.83 1.12 -17.68
N GLY A 88 23.74 0.20 -18.05
CA GLY A 88 23.92 -0.28 -19.41
C GLY A 88 22.67 -0.98 -19.96
N MET A 89 22.06 -1.86 -19.17
CA MET A 89 20.82 -2.56 -19.53
C MET A 89 19.64 -1.58 -19.67
N VAL A 90 19.51 -0.63 -18.75
CA VAL A 90 18.49 0.43 -18.84
C VAL A 90 18.68 1.24 -20.13
N ASN A 91 19.90 1.70 -20.42
CA ASN A 91 20.20 2.44 -21.65
C ASN A 91 19.89 1.61 -22.92
N PHE A 92 20.20 0.31 -22.89
CA PHE A 92 19.91 -0.60 -23.99
C PHE A 92 18.41 -0.69 -24.27
N LEU A 93 17.61 -0.93 -23.22
CA LEU A 93 16.16 -1.03 -23.34
C LEU A 93 15.52 0.30 -23.76
N PHE A 94 15.92 1.40 -23.14
CA PHE A 94 15.30 2.70 -23.40
C PHE A 94 15.59 3.23 -24.80
N ARG A 95 16.75 2.96 -25.36
CA ARG A 95 17.04 3.29 -26.78
C ARG A 95 16.10 2.60 -27.76
N GLN A 96 15.54 1.45 -27.40
CA GLN A 96 14.61 0.70 -28.25
C GLN A 96 13.15 1.06 -28.00
N LEU A 97 12.80 1.40 -26.76
CA LEU A 97 11.41 1.57 -26.34
C LEU A 97 10.98 3.04 -26.23
N MET A 98 11.89 3.95 -25.85
CA MET A 98 11.54 5.36 -25.66
C MET A 98 11.70 6.14 -26.96
N SER A 99 10.56 6.44 -27.57
CA SER A 99 10.40 7.36 -28.69
C SER A 99 9.30 8.35 -28.34
N ARG A 100 9.16 9.43 -29.12
CA ARG A 100 8.08 10.41 -28.94
C ARG A 100 6.68 9.76 -28.98
N GLN A 101 6.53 8.68 -29.73
CA GLN A 101 5.24 7.98 -29.84
C GLN A 101 4.92 7.08 -28.64
N LEU A 102 5.92 6.45 -28.03
CA LEU A 102 5.73 5.47 -26.95
C LEU A 102 6.15 6.01 -25.58
N GLY A 103 7.15 6.88 -25.52
CA GLY A 103 7.75 7.39 -24.28
C GLY A 103 7.77 8.91 -24.18
N GLU A 104 7.03 9.62 -25.05
CA GLU A 104 6.87 11.07 -25.06
C GLU A 104 8.15 11.88 -25.33
N MET A 105 9.28 11.22 -25.32
CA MET A 105 10.60 11.82 -25.59
C MET A 105 11.48 10.86 -26.38
N GLU A 106 12.45 11.43 -27.11
CA GLU A 106 13.51 10.64 -27.75
C GLU A 106 14.63 10.35 -26.75
N TYR A 107 15.04 9.08 -26.66
CA TYR A 107 16.14 8.68 -25.81
C TYR A 107 17.49 8.93 -26.51
N THR A 108 18.01 10.14 -26.39
CA THR A 108 19.27 10.57 -27.00
C THR A 108 20.46 10.22 -26.10
N GLN A 109 21.68 10.56 -26.60
CA GLN A 109 22.90 10.41 -25.80
C GLN A 109 22.90 11.29 -24.53
N GLU A 110 22.22 12.45 -24.57
CA GLU A 110 22.13 13.36 -23.45
C GLU A 110 21.24 12.79 -22.33
N GLU A 111 20.27 11.93 -22.70
CA GLU A 111 19.35 11.27 -21.76
C GLU A 111 19.94 9.98 -21.16
N ALA A 112 21.02 9.46 -21.77
CA ALA A 112 21.61 8.20 -21.35
C ALA A 112 22.24 8.30 -19.95
N LEU A 113 22.00 7.29 -19.12
CA LEU A 113 22.58 7.20 -17.78
C LEU A 113 24.10 6.96 -17.89
N VAL A 114 24.88 7.81 -17.24
CA VAL A 114 26.34 7.68 -17.16
C VAL A 114 26.69 7.07 -15.80
N PRO A 115 27.20 5.83 -15.74
CA PRO A 115 27.58 5.20 -14.48
C PRO A 115 28.73 5.97 -13.82
N ALA A 116 28.57 6.34 -12.57
CA ALA A 116 29.57 7.07 -11.79
C ALA A 116 29.76 6.51 -10.37
N ALA A 117 29.01 5.47 -10.00
CA ALA A 117 29.16 4.80 -8.72
C ALA A 117 30.49 4.03 -8.69
N PRO A 118 31.31 4.15 -7.62
CA PRO A 118 32.61 3.51 -7.50
C PRO A 118 32.48 2.04 -7.04
N TYR A 119 31.67 1.25 -7.76
CA TYR A 119 31.54 -0.17 -7.49
C TYR A 119 32.74 -0.96 -8.03
N PRO A 120 33.25 -1.93 -7.28
CA PRO A 120 34.28 -2.83 -7.79
C PRO A 120 33.72 -3.67 -8.95
N GLU A 121 34.58 -4.02 -9.87
CA GLU A 121 34.25 -4.97 -10.92
C GLU A 121 33.92 -6.34 -10.31
N ARG A 122 32.96 -7.05 -10.93
CA ARG A 122 32.62 -8.44 -10.57
C ARG A 122 32.50 -9.28 -11.84
N GLN A 123 32.72 -10.59 -11.68
CA GLN A 123 32.67 -11.54 -12.79
C GLN A 123 31.22 -11.92 -13.16
N ASP A 124 30.31 -11.92 -12.19
CA ASP A 124 28.90 -12.24 -12.40
C ASP A 124 28.20 -11.08 -13.12
N PRO A 125 27.22 -11.36 -13.96
CA PRO A 125 26.42 -10.34 -14.64
C PRO A 125 25.66 -9.47 -13.64
N ASP A 126 25.58 -8.16 -13.90
CA ASP A 126 24.77 -7.22 -13.12
C ASP A 126 23.26 -7.35 -13.43
N CYS A 127 22.89 -7.97 -14.56
CA CYS A 127 21.52 -8.19 -14.99
C CYS A 127 21.38 -9.61 -15.57
N GLU A 128 20.33 -10.30 -15.16
CA GLU A 128 19.98 -11.64 -15.63
C GLU A 128 18.53 -11.65 -16.14
N ILE A 129 18.26 -12.47 -17.15
CA ILE A 129 16.90 -12.73 -17.64
C ILE A 129 16.63 -14.21 -17.43
N HIS A 130 15.60 -14.52 -16.63
CA HIS A 130 15.17 -15.86 -16.35
C HIS A 130 13.86 -16.16 -17.09
N LEU A 131 13.85 -17.18 -17.92
CA LEU A 131 12.67 -17.65 -18.64
C LEU A 131 12.14 -18.90 -17.96
N LEU A 132 10.90 -18.85 -17.51
CA LEU A 132 10.21 -19.97 -16.87
C LEU A 132 9.21 -20.57 -17.87
N ASP A 133 9.29 -21.88 -18.10
CA ASP A 133 8.31 -22.58 -18.93
C ASP A 133 6.99 -22.75 -18.16
N ALA A 134 5.90 -22.29 -18.74
CA ALA A 134 4.58 -22.42 -18.15
C ALA A 134 4.11 -23.89 -18.05
N GLY A 135 4.69 -24.79 -18.85
CA GLY A 135 4.45 -26.25 -18.77
C GLY A 135 4.96 -26.87 -17.48
N ASP A 136 6.03 -26.34 -16.91
CA ASP A 136 6.67 -26.89 -15.72
C ASP A 136 5.93 -26.55 -14.41
N LYS A 137 4.95 -25.65 -14.44
CA LYS A 137 4.22 -25.22 -13.23
C LYS A 137 3.26 -26.27 -12.66
N GLY A 138 2.91 -27.30 -13.43
CA GLY A 138 1.90 -28.28 -13.06
C GLY A 138 0.53 -27.62 -12.81
N ASP A 139 -0.11 -27.97 -11.68
CA ASP A 139 -1.41 -27.39 -11.27
C ASP A 139 -1.28 -26.05 -10.54
N ASP A 140 -0.06 -25.57 -10.27
CA ASP A 140 0.15 -24.30 -9.60
C ASP A 140 -0.25 -23.10 -10.49
N SER A 141 -0.64 -21.99 -9.85
CA SER A 141 -0.80 -20.74 -10.57
C SER A 141 0.57 -20.19 -11.00
N ALA A 142 0.59 -19.35 -12.03
CA ALA A 142 1.83 -18.71 -12.49
C ALA A 142 2.53 -17.95 -11.35
N ASP A 143 1.78 -17.23 -10.51
CA ASP A 143 2.31 -16.47 -9.40
C ASP A 143 2.95 -17.34 -8.31
N VAL A 144 2.37 -18.53 -8.04
CA VAL A 144 2.94 -19.50 -7.09
C VAL A 144 4.26 -20.06 -7.62
N TYR A 145 4.27 -20.47 -8.89
CA TYR A 145 5.46 -21.02 -9.53
C TYR A 145 6.60 -19.99 -9.59
N GLU A 146 6.30 -18.76 -10.02
CA GLU A 146 7.26 -17.66 -10.06
C GLU A 146 7.80 -17.31 -8.66
N ALA A 147 6.94 -17.23 -7.65
CA ALA A 147 7.35 -16.91 -6.28
C ALA A 147 8.30 -17.99 -5.70
N ARG A 148 8.03 -19.28 -5.96
CA ARG A 148 8.90 -20.37 -5.54
C ARG A 148 10.26 -20.35 -6.24
N TYR A 149 10.26 -20.05 -7.55
CA TYR A 149 11.50 -19.86 -8.31
C TYR A 149 12.34 -18.74 -7.73
N ILE A 150 11.74 -17.56 -7.49
CA ILE A 150 12.41 -16.41 -6.89
C ILE A 150 12.97 -16.76 -5.50
N ALA A 151 12.21 -17.47 -4.67
CA ALA A 151 12.68 -17.90 -3.36
C ALA A 151 13.92 -18.82 -3.46
N ALA A 152 13.90 -19.78 -4.38
CA ALA A 152 15.03 -20.67 -4.63
C ALA A 152 16.26 -19.90 -5.12
N HIS A 153 16.06 -18.91 -6.01
CA HIS A 153 17.12 -18.06 -6.52
C HIS A 153 17.75 -17.17 -5.42
N ILE A 154 16.93 -16.52 -4.59
CA ILE A 154 17.41 -15.73 -3.45
C ILE A 154 18.22 -16.62 -2.48
N ASN A 155 17.69 -17.79 -2.13
CA ASN A 155 18.40 -18.73 -1.25
C ASN A 155 19.71 -19.21 -1.86
N ARG A 156 19.80 -19.37 -3.19
CA ARG A 156 21.04 -19.71 -3.89
C ARG A 156 22.04 -18.58 -3.75
N LEU A 157 21.68 -17.36 -4.11
CA LEU A 157 22.54 -16.18 -4.03
C LEU A 157 23.10 -15.94 -2.61
N LEU A 158 22.27 -16.12 -1.58
CA LEU A 158 22.70 -15.99 -0.20
C LEU A 158 23.69 -17.08 0.20
N ARG A 159 23.50 -18.33 -0.25
CA ARG A 159 24.44 -19.44 0.00
C ARG A 159 25.76 -19.29 -0.74
N GLU A 160 25.75 -18.75 -1.95
CA GLU A 160 26.92 -18.45 -2.76
C GLU A 160 27.71 -17.25 -2.24
N GLY A 161 27.21 -16.57 -1.19
CA GLY A 161 27.92 -15.48 -0.54
C GLY A 161 27.84 -14.17 -1.31
N LEU A 162 26.71 -13.89 -1.98
CA LEU A 162 26.48 -12.59 -2.61
C LEU A 162 26.84 -11.44 -1.68
N THR A 163 27.61 -10.47 -2.18
CA THR A 163 27.98 -9.28 -1.43
C THR A 163 27.34 -8.01 -1.98
N VAL A 164 26.99 -7.09 -1.09
CA VAL A 164 26.48 -5.75 -1.40
C VAL A 164 27.43 -4.69 -0.85
N GLN A 165 27.41 -3.51 -1.47
CA GLN A 165 28.15 -2.35 -0.98
C GLN A 165 27.28 -1.54 -0.02
N ASP A 166 27.80 -1.24 1.16
CA ASP A 166 27.13 -0.46 2.17
C ASP A 166 28.11 0.54 2.78
N GLY A 167 27.86 1.84 2.61
CA GLY A 167 28.78 2.89 3.05
C GLY A 167 30.20 2.77 2.50
N GLY A 168 30.38 2.25 1.26
CA GLY A 168 31.68 2.05 0.62
C GLY A 168 32.42 0.78 1.04
N LYS A 169 31.81 -0.09 1.88
CA LYS A 169 32.36 -1.38 2.30
C LYS A 169 31.52 -2.53 1.76
N ALA A 170 32.18 -3.60 1.34
CA ALA A 170 31.49 -4.83 0.97
C ALA A 170 31.03 -5.59 2.23
N ARG A 171 29.78 -6.04 2.25
CA ARG A 171 29.26 -6.95 3.27
C ARG A 171 28.44 -8.07 2.60
N PRO A 172 28.23 -9.21 3.29
CA PRO A 172 27.29 -10.23 2.82
C PRO A 172 25.90 -9.65 2.65
N ALA A 173 25.21 -10.08 1.58
CA ALA A 173 23.83 -9.71 1.33
C ALA A 173 22.91 -10.33 2.40
N ARG A 174 21.87 -9.60 2.74
CA ARG A 174 20.80 -10.01 3.65
C ARG A 174 19.47 -9.99 2.91
N ARG A 175 18.42 -10.57 3.47
CA ARG A 175 17.09 -10.60 2.86
C ARG A 175 16.55 -9.20 2.55
N LYS A 176 16.79 -8.23 3.41
CA LYS A 176 16.39 -6.83 3.21
C LYS A 176 17.07 -6.12 2.03
N ASP A 177 18.12 -6.71 1.48
CA ASP A 177 18.81 -6.17 0.30
C ASP A 177 18.14 -6.61 -1.02
N PHE A 178 17.13 -7.50 -0.95
CA PHE A 178 16.34 -7.94 -2.08
C PHE A 178 14.97 -7.25 -2.11
N CYS A 179 14.57 -6.87 -3.31
CA CYS A 179 13.26 -6.30 -3.57
C CYS A 179 12.64 -6.98 -4.79
N ILE A 180 11.38 -7.36 -4.69
CA ILE A 180 10.57 -7.91 -5.79
C ILE A 180 9.62 -6.81 -6.26
N LEU A 181 9.78 -6.38 -7.51
CA LEU A 181 8.90 -5.39 -8.13
C LEU A 181 7.86 -6.10 -8.98
N LEU A 182 6.59 -5.88 -8.68
CA LEU A 182 5.45 -6.38 -9.45
C LEU A 182 4.78 -5.21 -10.15
N ARG A 183 4.29 -5.41 -11.37
CA ARG A 183 3.51 -4.38 -12.07
C ARG A 183 2.26 -3.95 -11.30
N GLY A 184 1.68 -4.86 -10.50
CA GLY A 184 0.55 -4.58 -9.61
C GLY A 184 0.57 -5.57 -8.46
N VAL A 185 0.48 -5.06 -7.25
CA VAL A 185 0.52 -5.86 -6.01
C VAL A 185 -0.85 -6.38 -5.59
N LYS A 186 -1.94 -5.74 -6.07
CA LYS A 186 -3.31 -6.11 -5.68
C LYS A 186 -3.63 -7.56 -6.08
N GLY A 187 -4.00 -8.38 -5.10
CA GLY A 187 -4.34 -9.80 -5.27
C GLY A 187 -3.14 -10.74 -5.45
N ARG A 188 -1.95 -10.24 -5.80
CA ARG A 188 -0.76 -11.05 -6.09
C ARG A 188 0.25 -11.07 -4.94
N ALA A 189 0.49 -9.92 -4.31
CA ALA A 189 1.54 -9.78 -3.29
C ALA A 189 1.40 -10.78 -2.13
N ASN A 190 0.18 -11.09 -1.69
CA ASN A 190 -0.06 -12.09 -0.65
C ASN A 190 0.45 -13.48 -1.05
N THR A 191 0.24 -13.89 -2.30
CA THR A 191 0.72 -15.17 -2.83
C THR A 191 2.25 -15.22 -2.78
N TYR A 192 2.92 -14.13 -3.23
CA TYR A 192 4.38 -14.04 -3.15
C TYR A 192 4.88 -14.12 -1.71
N VAL A 193 4.31 -13.33 -0.79
CA VAL A 193 4.72 -13.34 0.63
C VAL A 193 4.56 -14.72 1.24
N GLN A 194 3.43 -15.40 0.99
CA GLN A 194 3.16 -16.73 1.53
C GLN A 194 4.12 -17.80 0.96
N GLU A 195 4.31 -17.82 -0.36
CA GLU A 195 5.18 -18.84 -1.00
C GLU A 195 6.66 -18.60 -0.66
N LEU A 196 7.11 -17.34 -0.62
CA LEU A 196 8.45 -17.00 -0.16
C LEU A 196 8.68 -17.48 1.28
N ALA A 197 7.73 -17.24 2.18
CA ALA A 197 7.80 -17.69 3.57
C ALA A 197 7.84 -19.22 3.68
N ARG A 198 7.01 -19.94 2.90
CA ARG A 198 7.03 -21.41 2.82
C ARG A 198 8.39 -21.95 2.38
N CYS A 199 9.08 -21.23 1.49
CA CYS A 199 10.43 -21.58 1.03
C CYS A 199 11.55 -21.07 1.95
N GLY A 200 11.23 -20.59 3.17
CA GLY A 200 12.22 -20.09 4.16
C GLY A 200 12.78 -18.70 3.86
N VAL A 201 12.13 -17.95 3.00
CA VAL A 201 12.47 -16.56 2.68
C VAL A 201 11.41 -15.63 3.28
N PRO A 202 11.59 -15.09 4.49
CA PRO A 202 10.69 -14.11 5.04
C PRO A 202 10.52 -12.91 4.11
N ALA A 203 9.30 -12.57 3.79
CA ALA A 203 8.98 -11.48 2.90
C ALA A 203 7.87 -10.61 3.47
N TRP A 204 7.87 -9.34 3.07
CA TRP A 204 6.85 -8.37 3.42
C TRP A 204 6.41 -7.64 2.16
N ALA A 205 5.13 -7.42 2.04
CA ALA A 205 4.56 -6.60 0.99
C ALA A 205 3.80 -5.42 1.62
N GLU A 206 3.99 -4.25 1.05
CA GLU A 206 3.04 -3.17 1.24
C GLU A 206 1.76 -3.56 0.51
N LEU A 207 0.84 -4.16 1.25
CA LEU A 207 -0.42 -4.63 0.70
C LEU A 207 -1.28 -3.42 0.33
N SER A 208 -1.33 -3.12 -0.94
CA SER A 208 -2.31 -2.21 -1.53
C SER A 208 -3.71 -2.83 -1.70
N GLY A 209 -4.01 -3.91 -1.02
CA GLY A 209 -5.36 -4.28 -0.61
C GLY A 209 -5.65 -3.39 0.58
N GLY A 210 -6.54 -2.41 0.41
CA GLY A 210 -6.67 -1.32 1.36
C GLY A 210 -6.80 -1.85 2.79
N PHE A 211 -6.24 -1.12 3.74
CA PHE A 211 -6.43 -1.32 5.16
C PHE A 211 -7.87 -1.72 5.51
N PHE A 212 -8.84 -1.11 4.84
CA PHE A 212 -10.27 -1.37 4.99
C PHE A 212 -10.74 -2.71 4.42
N ASP A 213 -9.97 -3.34 3.53
CA ASP A 213 -10.29 -4.64 2.92
C ASP A 213 -9.83 -5.83 3.78
N THR A 214 -9.02 -5.59 4.81
CA THR A 214 -8.55 -6.65 5.69
C THR A 214 -9.69 -7.21 6.54
N THR A 215 -9.69 -8.52 6.77
CA THR A 215 -10.79 -9.23 7.46
C THR A 215 -11.07 -8.65 8.86
N GLU A 216 -10.01 -8.35 9.62
CA GLU A 216 -10.12 -7.80 10.96
C GLU A 216 -10.76 -6.40 10.98
N ILE A 217 -10.44 -5.58 10.00
CA ILE A 217 -11.01 -4.23 9.90
C ILE A 217 -12.44 -4.28 9.37
N ARG A 218 -12.71 -5.09 8.33
CA ARG A 218 -14.09 -5.32 7.87
C ARG A 218 -15.01 -5.82 8.97
N THR A 219 -14.52 -6.73 9.81
CA THR A 219 -15.29 -7.22 10.97
C THR A 219 -15.60 -6.08 11.94
N MET A 220 -14.61 -5.27 12.30
CA MET A 220 -14.82 -4.14 13.23
C MET A 220 -15.73 -3.06 12.62
N LEU A 221 -15.54 -2.70 11.35
CA LEU A 221 -16.42 -1.74 10.68
C LEU A 221 -17.85 -2.26 10.54
N SER A 222 -18.03 -3.54 10.26
CA SER A 222 -19.36 -4.18 10.25
C SER A 222 -20.01 -4.11 11.64
N LEU A 223 -19.24 -4.35 12.70
CA LEU A 223 -19.75 -4.24 14.07
C LEU A 223 -20.15 -2.79 14.41
N LEU A 224 -19.32 -1.80 14.06
CA LEU A 224 -19.66 -0.39 14.23
C LEU A 224 -20.93 -0.01 13.44
N ARG A 225 -21.06 -0.47 12.19
CA ARG A 225 -22.24 -0.21 11.35
C ARG A 225 -23.53 -0.80 11.95
N ILE A 226 -23.49 -2.01 12.56
CA ILE A 226 -24.67 -2.59 13.20
C ILE A 226 -24.98 -1.99 14.59
N LEU A 227 -23.97 -1.38 15.24
CA LEU A 227 -24.23 -0.58 16.44
C LEU A 227 -25.00 0.69 16.10
N ASP A 228 -24.70 1.32 14.97
CA ASP A 228 -25.42 2.48 14.45
C ASP A 228 -26.82 2.06 13.92
N ASN A 229 -26.83 1.13 12.95
CA ASN A 229 -28.09 0.62 12.37
C ASN A 229 -28.07 -0.91 12.22
N PRO A 230 -28.76 -1.67 13.10
CA PRO A 230 -28.75 -3.14 13.06
C PRO A 230 -29.62 -3.74 11.95
N LEU A 231 -30.35 -2.94 11.17
CA LEU A 231 -31.19 -3.43 10.09
C LEU A 231 -30.44 -3.67 8.78
N GLN A 232 -29.13 -3.50 8.77
CA GLN A 232 -28.27 -3.74 7.63
C GLN A 232 -27.80 -5.20 7.59
N ASP A 233 -28.40 -6.02 6.73
CA ASP A 233 -28.15 -7.46 6.68
C ASP A 233 -26.69 -7.85 6.38
N VAL A 234 -26.04 -7.15 5.45
CA VAL A 234 -24.66 -7.48 5.06
C VAL A 234 -23.67 -7.30 6.22
N PRO A 235 -23.65 -6.15 6.93
CA PRO A 235 -22.85 -6.01 8.13
C PRO A 235 -23.22 -7.01 9.25
N VAL A 236 -24.50 -7.31 9.43
CA VAL A 236 -24.93 -8.33 10.43
C VAL A 236 -24.32 -9.69 10.10
N LEU A 237 -24.42 -10.14 8.84
CA LEU A 237 -23.80 -11.41 8.41
C LEU A 237 -22.29 -11.41 8.61
N GLY A 238 -21.61 -10.32 8.23
CA GLY A 238 -20.17 -10.18 8.41
C GLY A 238 -19.73 -10.34 9.87
N VAL A 239 -20.52 -9.82 10.79
CA VAL A 239 -20.26 -9.95 12.24
C VAL A 239 -20.60 -11.36 12.74
N LEU A 240 -21.73 -11.93 12.33
CA LEU A 240 -22.13 -13.28 12.76
C LEU A 240 -21.12 -14.35 12.35
N PHE A 241 -20.61 -14.28 11.11
CA PHE A 241 -19.60 -15.22 10.59
C PHE A 241 -18.19 -14.97 11.11
N SER A 242 -17.98 -13.86 11.82
CA SER A 242 -16.67 -13.58 12.40
C SER A 242 -16.33 -14.57 13.53
N PRO A 243 -15.03 -14.73 13.85
CA PRO A 243 -14.61 -15.56 14.98
C PRO A 243 -15.17 -15.13 16.33
N ILE A 244 -15.70 -13.91 16.44
CA ILE A 244 -16.32 -13.39 17.67
C ILE A 244 -17.57 -14.19 18.01
N TYR A 245 -18.43 -14.47 17.01
CA TYR A 245 -19.73 -15.10 17.22
C TYR A 245 -19.84 -16.50 16.62
N GLY A 246 -19.04 -16.81 15.59
CA GLY A 246 -18.88 -18.15 15.03
C GLY A 246 -20.18 -18.79 14.52
N PHE A 247 -21.09 -18.00 13.95
CA PHE A 247 -22.25 -18.56 13.26
C PHE A 247 -21.82 -19.23 11.96
N THR A 248 -22.46 -20.35 11.63
CA THR A 248 -22.28 -21.01 10.36
C THR A 248 -23.23 -20.46 9.29
N PRO A 249 -22.92 -20.62 8.00
CA PRO A 249 -23.86 -20.27 6.93
C PRO A 249 -25.21 -20.97 7.04
N ASP A 250 -25.24 -22.25 7.50
CA ASP A 250 -26.45 -23.02 7.69
C ASP A 250 -27.31 -22.46 8.82
N GLU A 251 -26.70 -22.05 9.93
CA GLU A 251 -27.42 -21.39 11.03
C GLU A 251 -28.06 -20.06 10.55
N ALA A 252 -27.33 -19.27 9.75
CA ALA A 252 -27.86 -18.02 9.21
C ALA A 252 -28.98 -18.26 8.17
N ALA A 253 -28.86 -19.31 7.36
CA ALA A 253 -29.91 -19.71 6.41
C ALA A 253 -31.19 -20.15 7.14
N ALA A 254 -31.08 -20.98 8.18
CA ALA A 254 -32.20 -21.42 8.99
C ALA A 254 -32.96 -20.25 9.63
N LEU A 255 -32.28 -19.18 10.06
CA LEU A 255 -32.93 -17.97 10.59
C LEU A 255 -33.84 -17.30 9.56
N ARG A 256 -33.57 -17.45 8.24
CA ARG A 256 -34.33 -16.82 7.15
C ARG A 256 -35.31 -17.75 6.44
N GLU A 257 -35.31 -19.03 6.72
CA GLU A 257 -36.06 -20.02 5.97
C GLU A 257 -37.56 -19.69 5.89
N THR A 258 -38.15 -19.23 6.99
CA THR A 258 -39.57 -18.89 7.07
C THR A 258 -39.91 -17.44 6.73
N GLN A 259 -38.91 -16.53 6.66
CA GLN A 259 -39.13 -15.08 6.53
C GLN A 259 -38.10 -14.39 5.63
N ARG A 260 -38.12 -14.73 4.36
CA ARG A 260 -37.10 -14.29 3.36
C ARG A 260 -36.93 -12.78 3.19
N HIS A 261 -37.96 -11.98 3.46
CA HIS A 261 -37.95 -10.52 3.28
C HIS A 261 -37.78 -9.72 4.56
N MET A 262 -37.68 -10.39 5.72
CA MET A 262 -37.49 -9.72 7.00
C MET A 262 -36.01 -9.41 7.21
N PRO A 263 -35.64 -8.21 7.74
CA PRO A 263 -34.25 -7.94 8.15
C PRO A 263 -33.73 -9.00 9.13
N LEU A 264 -32.49 -9.45 8.93
CA LEU A 264 -31.87 -10.53 9.69
C LEU A 264 -31.86 -10.27 11.19
N TYR A 265 -31.69 -9.01 11.60
CA TYR A 265 -31.79 -8.60 13.00
C TYR A 265 -33.13 -8.95 13.64
N ARG A 266 -34.23 -8.83 12.90
CA ARG A 266 -35.58 -9.22 13.40
C ARG A 266 -35.71 -10.74 13.47
N CYS A 267 -35.14 -11.47 12.50
CA CYS A 267 -35.09 -12.94 12.55
C CYS A 267 -34.32 -13.43 13.79
N LEU A 268 -33.15 -12.84 14.08
CA LEU A 268 -32.38 -13.11 15.30
C LEU A 268 -33.20 -12.85 16.58
N THR A 269 -33.94 -11.72 16.60
CA THR A 269 -34.78 -11.36 17.74
C THR A 269 -35.91 -12.39 17.97
N GLN A 270 -36.50 -12.88 16.90
CA GLN A 270 -37.52 -13.88 16.95
C GLN A 270 -36.96 -15.23 17.40
N ALA A 271 -35.86 -15.68 16.85
CA ALA A 271 -35.18 -16.91 17.23
C ALA A 271 -34.76 -16.90 18.72
N ALA A 272 -34.26 -15.76 19.20
CA ALA A 272 -33.93 -15.61 20.63
C ALA A 272 -35.16 -15.75 21.53
N LYS A 273 -36.31 -15.17 21.14
CA LYS A 273 -37.60 -15.35 21.88
C LYS A 273 -38.09 -16.79 21.85
N GLN A 274 -37.72 -17.56 20.85
CA GLN A 274 -38.02 -18.99 20.70
C GLN A 274 -37.02 -19.90 21.43
N GLY A 275 -36.07 -19.33 22.16
CA GLY A 275 -35.15 -20.08 23.01
C GLY A 275 -33.77 -20.34 22.37
N ASN A 276 -33.46 -19.76 21.19
CA ASN A 276 -32.12 -19.87 20.63
C ASN A 276 -31.11 -19.07 21.45
N GLN A 277 -30.32 -19.77 22.25
CA GLN A 277 -29.35 -19.18 23.18
C GLN A 277 -28.24 -18.38 22.49
N LYS A 278 -27.77 -18.84 21.31
CA LYS A 278 -26.72 -18.19 20.55
C LYS A 278 -27.18 -16.81 20.03
N CYS A 279 -28.43 -16.76 19.53
CA CYS A 279 -29.06 -15.50 19.11
C CYS A 279 -29.30 -14.57 20.30
N ALA A 280 -29.73 -15.11 21.45
CA ALA A 280 -29.96 -14.33 22.66
C ALA A 280 -28.66 -13.71 23.20
N ALA A 281 -27.56 -14.46 23.24
CA ALA A 281 -26.23 -13.98 23.64
C ALA A 281 -25.74 -12.85 22.73
N PHE A 282 -25.81 -13.05 21.41
CA PHE A 282 -25.47 -12.02 20.43
C PHE A 282 -26.24 -10.72 20.63
N LEU A 283 -27.57 -10.82 20.73
CA LEU A 283 -28.43 -9.64 20.91
C LEU A 283 -28.22 -8.93 22.26
N SER A 284 -27.93 -9.66 23.33
CA SER A 284 -27.58 -9.09 24.62
C SER A 284 -26.30 -8.24 24.54
N GLN A 285 -25.24 -8.81 23.96
CA GLN A 285 -23.97 -8.10 23.80
C GLN A 285 -24.13 -6.91 22.85
N LEU A 286 -24.83 -7.07 21.72
CA LEU A 286 -25.12 -5.98 20.79
C LEU A 286 -25.87 -4.83 21.48
N SER A 287 -26.89 -5.15 22.26
CA SER A 287 -27.67 -4.16 23.02
C SER A 287 -26.82 -3.43 24.05
N PHE A 288 -25.91 -4.12 24.72
CA PHE A 288 -24.95 -3.52 25.64
C PHE A 288 -24.03 -2.53 24.94
N LEU A 289 -23.38 -2.95 23.85
CA LEU A 289 -22.48 -2.11 23.08
C LEU A 289 -23.19 -0.89 22.44
N ARG A 290 -24.46 -1.05 22.01
CA ARG A 290 -25.29 0.05 21.50
C ARG A 290 -25.60 1.09 22.59
N ARG A 291 -25.80 0.70 23.84
CA ARG A 291 -25.94 1.69 24.92
C ARG A 291 -24.66 2.47 25.14
N LEU A 292 -23.51 1.81 25.07
CA LEU A 292 -22.20 2.46 25.19
C LEU A 292 -21.92 3.42 24.02
N SER A 293 -22.32 3.04 22.80
CA SER A 293 -22.08 3.89 21.61
C SER A 293 -22.82 5.23 21.65
N ALA A 294 -23.85 5.35 22.47
CA ALA A 294 -24.57 6.61 22.67
C ALA A 294 -23.81 7.61 23.57
N THR A 295 -22.85 7.16 24.35
CA THR A 295 -22.16 7.97 25.37
C THR A 295 -20.66 8.04 25.21
N LEU A 296 -20.04 7.02 24.62
CA LEU A 296 -18.59 6.97 24.47
C LEU A 296 -18.14 7.61 23.15
N PRO A 297 -17.00 8.31 23.16
CA PRO A 297 -16.29 8.70 21.94
C PRO A 297 -15.84 7.47 21.14
N ALA A 298 -15.54 7.63 19.85
CA ALA A 298 -15.27 6.51 18.93
C ALA A 298 -14.05 5.67 19.34
N GLU A 299 -12.97 6.31 19.82
CA GLU A 299 -11.78 5.60 20.30
C GLU A 299 -12.10 4.77 21.54
N ALA A 300 -12.75 5.38 22.54
CA ALA A 300 -13.13 4.69 23.77
C ALA A 300 -14.11 3.54 23.50
N LEU A 301 -15.06 3.75 22.57
CA LEU A 301 -15.99 2.70 22.14
C LEU A 301 -15.25 1.53 21.49
N LEU A 302 -14.30 1.78 20.58
CA LEU A 302 -13.51 0.73 19.94
C LEU A 302 -12.68 -0.06 20.96
N ARG A 303 -12.03 0.61 21.91
CA ARG A 303 -11.32 -0.06 23.01
C ARG A 303 -12.24 -0.97 23.80
N ARG A 304 -13.42 -0.48 24.13
CA ARG A 304 -14.42 -1.27 24.88
C ARG A 304 -14.93 -2.46 24.06
N ILE A 305 -15.14 -2.28 22.75
CA ILE A 305 -15.49 -3.39 21.86
C ILE A 305 -14.39 -4.45 21.87
N TYR A 306 -13.11 -4.06 21.80
CA TYR A 306 -11.99 -5.01 21.84
C TYR A 306 -11.94 -5.80 23.14
N GLU A 307 -12.19 -5.16 24.27
CA GLU A 307 -12.26 -5.81 25.59
C GLU A 307 -13.45 -6.79 25.68
N GLU A 308 -14.65 -6.33 25.34
CA GLU A 308 -15.89 -7.12 25.50
C GLU A 308 -15.97 -8.30 24.51
N THR A 309 -15.38 -8.16 23.34
CA THR A 309 -15.38 -9.24 22.33
C THR A 309 -14.17 -10.17 22.43
N GLY A 310 -13.11 -9.76 23.11
CA GLY A 310 -11.83 -10.46 23.12
C GLY A 310 -11.18 -10.58 21.74
N TYR A 311 -11.62 -9.79 20.77
CA TYR A 311 -11.19 -9.92 19.37
C TYR A 311 -9.67 -9.80 19.18
N PRO A 312 -8.95 -8.89 19.87
CA PRO A 312 -7.49 -8.86 19.79
C PRO A 312 -6.81 -10.18 20.19
N ALA A 313 -7.39 -10.92 21.16
CA ALA A 313 -6.88 -12.24 21.55
C ALA A 313 -7.20 -13.29 20.48
N LEU A 314 -8.40 -13.26 19.89
CA LEU A 314 -8.79 -14.18 18.82
C LEU A 314 -7.89 -14.07 17.59
N ILE A 315 -7.50 -12.85 17.19
CA ILE A 315 -6.61 -12.66 16.03
C ILE A 315 -5.18 -13.12 16.27
N GLN A 316 -4.73 -13.25 17.55
CA GLN A 316 -3.40 -13.81 17.85
C GLN A 316 -3.30 -15.30 17.44
N ALA A 317 -4.40 -16.01 17.32
CA ALA A 317 -4.46 -17.40 16.86
C ALA A 317 -4.55 -17.54 15.34
N MET A 318 -4.58 -16.43 14.60
CA MET A 318 -4.72 -16.42 13.14
C MET A 318 -3.38 -16.19 12.44
N ASP A 319 -3.29 -16.63 11.18
CA ASP A 319 -2.16 -16.32 10.32
C ASP A 319 -1.97 -14.80 10.17
N GLY A 320 -0.74 -14.33 10.27
CA GLY A 320 -0.42 -12.90 10.20
C GLY A 320 -0.85 -12.08 11.42
N ALA A 321 -0.90 -12.68 12.61
CA ALA A 321 -1.36 -12.10 13.86
C ALA A 321 -0.76 -10.71 14.16
N GLN A 322 0.56 -10.53 13.95
CA GLN A 322 1.22 -9.25 14.19
C GLN A 322 0.67 -8.13 13.29
N GLN A 323 0.49 -8.43 12.00
CA GLN A 323 -0.07 -7.47 11.06
C GLN A 323 -1.52 -7.12 11.41
N ARG A 324 -2.32 -8.12 11.75
CA ARG A 324 -3.71 -7.92 12.17
C ARG A 324 -3.83 -7.07 13.44
N ALA A 325 -2.96 -7.32 14.44
CA ALA A 325 -2.90 -6.51 15.65
C ALA A 325 -2.51 -5.06 15.34
N ALA A 326 -1.52 -4.85 14.46
CA ALA A 326 -1.13 -3.51 14.01
C ALA A 326 -2.29 -2.80 13.29
N ASN A 327 -3.09 -3.51 12.48
CA ASN A 327 -4.27 -2.96 11.82
C ASN A 327 -5.33 -2.50 12.84
N LEU A 328 -5.60 -3.28 13.88
CA LEU A 328 -6.52 -2.87 14.94
C LEU A 328 -6.04 -1.62 15.69
N GLN A 329 -4.73 -1.51 15.95
CA GLN A 329 -4.13 -0.30 16.56
C GLN A 329 -4.23 0.91 15.63
N LEU A 330 -4.06 0.72 14.32
CA LEU A 330 -4.22 1.78 13.36
C LEU A 330 -5.67 2.28 13.30
N LEU A 331 -6.66 1.40 13.41
CA LEU A 331 -8.08 1.79 13.48
C LEU A 331 -8.36 2.68 14.70
N LEU A 332 -7.78 2.35 15.87
CA LEU A 332 -7.85 3.20 17.07
C LEU A 332 -7.21 4.58 16.80
N SER A 333 -6.07 4.61 16.11
CA SER A 333 -5.39 5.88 15.77
C SER A 333 -6.25 6.77 14.85
N TYR A 334 -7.04 6.16 13.93
CA TYR A 334 -7.99 6.92 13.11
C TYR A 334 -9.13 7.48 13.94
N ALA A 335 -9.65 6.72 14.91
CA ALA A 335 -10.68 7.21 15.81
C ALA A 335 -10.16 8.39 16.66
N ALA A 336 -8.97 8.28 17.23
CA ALA A 336 -8.32 9.36 17.97
C ALA A 336 -8.10 10.63 17.12
N LYS A 337 -7.64 10.48 15.86
CA LYS A 337 -7.47 11.60 14.92
C LYS A 337 -8.81 12.27 14.57
N TYR A 338 -9.86 11.48 14.38
CA TYR A 338 -11.20 11.97 14.12
C TYR A 338 -11.70 12.85 15.28
N GLU A 339 -11.48 12.43 16.51
CA GLU A 339 -11.85 13.18 17.72
C GLU A 339 -10.98 14.41 17.95
N ALA A 340 -9.66 14.29 17.72
CA ALA A 340 -8.73 15.41 17.83
C ALA A 340 -9.04 16.55 16.83
N ALA A 341 -9.70 16.24 15.71
CA ALA A 341 -10.22 17.21 14.75
C ALA A 341 -11.55 17.86 15.20
N GLY A 342 -12.02 17.59 16.41
CA GLY A 342 -13.25 18.17 16.97
C GLY A 342 -14.54 17.47 16.56
N HIS A 343 -14.45 16.30 15.92
CA HIS A 343 -15.63 15.53 15.51
C HIS A 343 -16.07 14.54 16.60
N GLN A 344 -17.36 14.24 16.65
CA GLN A 344 -17.92 13.35 17.67
C GLN A 344 -18.97 12.39 17.09
N GLY A 345 -19.21 11.29 17.83
CA GLY A 345 -20.26 10.35 17.58
C GLY A 345 -19.93 9.26 16.56
N LEU A 346 -20.53 8.07 16.78
CA LEU A 346 -20.31 6.87 15.99
C LEU A 346 -20.66 7.05 14.50
N THR A 347 -21.85 7.60 14.23
CA THR A 347 -22.32 7.83 12.84
C THR A 347 -21.38 8.74 12.06
N GLY A 348 -20.84 9.79 12.72
CA GLY A 348 -19.85 10.68 12.11
C GLY A 348 -18.54 9.97 11.81
N PHE A 349 -18.07 9.11 12.72
CA PHE A 349 -16.88 8.32 12.53
C PHE A 349 -17.03 7.31 11.37
N ILE A 350 -18.16 6.60 11.27
CA ILE A 350 -18.44 5.71 10.14
C ILE A 350 -18.39 6.46 8.83
N ARG A 351 -19.03 7.62 8.71
CA ARG A 351 -18.98 8.46 7.49
C ARG A 351 -17.58 9.00 7.18
N PHE A 352 -16.78 9.24 8.19
CA PHE A 352 -15.38 9.63 7.99
C PHE A 352 -14.59 8.47 7.38
N ILE A 353 -14.76 7.26 7.90
CA ILE A 353 -14.12 6.05 7.37
C ILE A 353 -14.61 5.77 5.93
N ASP A 354 -15.92 5.82 5.67
CA ASP A 354 -16.49 5.59 4.34
C ASP A 354 -15.89 6.58 3.30
N ARG A 355 -15.71 7.85 3.67
CA ARG A 355 -15.05 8.83 2.80
C ARG A 355 -13.57 8.52 2.55
N LEU A 356 -12.86 8.05 3.56
CA LEU A 356 -11.46 7.62 3.38
C LEU A 356 -11.35 6.41 2.45
N GLU A 357 -12.30 5.47 2.55
CA GLU A 357 -12.39 4.30 1.67
C GLU A 357 -12.68 4.73 0.22
N GLU A 358 -13.65 5.61 0.01
CA GLU A 358 -14.05 6.14 -1.31
C GLU A 358 -12.96 6.97 -1.99
N GLN A 359 -12.23 7.79 -1.23
CA GLN A 359 -11.17 8.63 -1.77
C GLN A 359 -9.97 7.83 -2.23
N GLN A 360 -10.01 6.49 -2.11
CA GLN A 360 -8.85 5.63 -2.37
C GLN A 360 -7.57 6.22 -1.75
N ALA A 361 -7.73 6.96 -0.63
CA ALA A 361 -6.58 7.40 0.12
C ALA A 361 -5.77 6.12 0.36
N GLN A 362 -4.55 6.08 -0.16
CA GLN A 362 -3.61 4.97 -0.04
C GLN A 362 -3.22 4.85 1.44
N LEU A 363 -4.19 4.38 2.23
CA LEU A 363 -3.94 3.96 3.57
C LEU A 363 -3.34 2.58 3.44
N SER A 364 -2.02 2.55 3.37
CA SER A 364 -1.32 1.28 3.51
C SER A 364 -1.78 0.61 4.79
N ALA A 365 -2.04 -0.70 4.72
CA ALA A 365 -2.25 -1.48 5.92
C ALA A 365 -1.10 -1.23 6.89
N ALA A 366 -1.39 -1.15 8.19
CA ALA A 366 -0.35 -0.90 9.19
C ALA A 366 0.74 -1.97 9.09
N SER A 367 1.99 -1.52 8.96
CA SER A 367 3.12 -2.43 8.90
C SER A 367 3.54 -2.87 10.31
N ALA A 368 3.48 -4.19 10.55
CA ALA A 368 4.06 -4.79 11.75
C ALA A 368 5.58 -5.00 11.65
N VAL A 369 6.11 -4.85 10.43
CA VAL A 369 7.52 -5.05 10.13
C VAL A 369 8.21 -3.70 10.10
N SER A 370 9.20 -3.50 10.99
CA SER A 370 10.02 -2.28 10.98
C SER A 370 10.89 -2.24 9.71
N GLU A 371 11.27 -1.05 9.25
CA GLU A 371 12.22 -0.89 8.15
C GLU A 371 13.57 -1.59 8.38
N SER A 372 13.91 -1.88 9.64
CA SER A 372 15.12 -2.58 10.04
C SER A 372 15.03 -4.10 9.94
N ALA A 373 13.84 -4.68 9.73
CA ALA A 373 13.66 -6.13 9.64
C ALA A 373 14.38 -6.73 8.43
N ASP A 374 14.97 -7.92 8.63
CA ASP A 374 15.68 -8.65 7.57
C ASP A 374 14.71 -9.50 6.75
N VAL A 375 13.89 -8.84 5.91
CA VAL A 375 12.88 -9.44 5.06
C VAL A 375 12.97 -8.94 3.63
N VAL A 376 12.60 -9.78 2.66
CA VAL A 376 12.48 -9.38 1.25
C VAL A 376 11.24 -8.49 1.09
N ARG A 377 11.38 -7.37 0.37
CA ARG A 377 10.26 -6.46 0.09
C ARG A 377 9.61 -6.80 -1.24
N VAL A 378 8.28 -6.89 -1.24
CA VAL A 378 7.46 -7.06 -2.46
C VAL A 378 6.64 -5.77 -2.63
N MET A 379 6.83 -5.08 -3.75
CA MET A 379 6.19 -3.77 -4.02
C MET A 379 5.91 -3.57 -5.51
N SER A 380 5.24 -2.47 -5.87
CA SER A 380 5.01 -2.04 -7.25
C SER A 380 5.63 -0.69 -7.55
#